data_fff88b0b8cc7605f4c5650168e74a45e
#
_entry.id   fff88b0b8cc7605f4c5650168e74a45e
#
_cell.length_a   1.000
_cell.length_b   1.000
_cell.length_c   1.000
_cell.angle_alpha   90.00
_cell.angle_beta   90.00
_cell.angle_gamma   90.00
#
_symmetry.space_group_name_H-M   'P 1'
#
loop_
_entity.id
_entity.type
_entity.pdbx_description
1 polymer ?
#
loop_
_entity_poly.entity_id
_entity_poly.type
_entity_poly.pdbx_seq_one_letter_code
_entity_poly.pdbx_strand_id
1 'polypeptide(L)'
;MLSIERKISSYNYSSRNGNSIKYITLHYTGNKGDTAKNNVDYFYGGDRSASAHYFVDDNSVWQSVEDYNSAWAVGDGKGAYGITNQNSISIEMCCNSSGVISEKTETNALELVKYLMSKYNISISNIVRHYDASRKICPNWSADNWSRWITFKNKLNETVEIKEEMNYSMYVFSKNWYLKRYSDIANSTTYKENPYKHYVDYGKKEGRLALPPIPEEYSEGAYLELNPDVAAAVKKGTFVSGIDHYLQNGFCENRKVCKNDSLEAIKKRCEELEIKLEEIKKIIE
;
A
#
# COMPACT_ATOMS: atom_id res chain seq x y z
N MET A 1 12.39 1.35 -1.92
CA MET A 1 11.82 0.77 -3.15
C MET A 1 12.45 1.46 -4.36
N LEU A 2 12.78 0.70 -5.42
CA LEU A 2 13.19 1.28 -6.69
C LEU A 2 12.04 2.11 -7.30
N SER A 3 12.36 3.11 -8.13
CA SER A 3 11.35 3.81 -8.92
C SER A 3 10.62 2.84 -9.85
N ILE A 4 9.32 3.04 -10.04
CA ILE A 4 8.54 2.25 -11.00
C ILE A 4 8.63 2.93 -12.36
N GLU A 5 9.38 2.32 -13.27
CA GLU A 5 9.42 2.71 -14.68
C GLU A 5 8.13 2.25 -15.37
N ARG A 6 7.70 2.96 -16.41
CA ARG A 6 6.41 2.67 -17.04
C ARG A 6 6.55 2.55 -18.55
N LYS A 7 6.04 1.44 -19.08
CA LYS A 7 5.84 1.23 -20.51
C LYS A 7 4.54 0.45 -20.72
N ILE A 8 3.44 1.18 -20.68
CA ILE A 8 2.10 0.58 -20.71
C ILE A 8 1.77 0.07 -22.11
N SER A 9 1.46 -1.23 -22.20
CA SER A 9 1.06 -1.88 -23.42
C SER A 9 -0.36 -1.46 -23.82
N SER A 10 -0.60 -1.28 -25.12
CA SER A 10 -1.95 -1.18 -25.69
C SER A 10 -2.60 -2.54 -25.98
N TYR A 11 -1.92 -3.63 -25.64
CA TYR A 11 -2.33 -5.02 -25.83
C TYR A 11 -2.39 -5.75 -24.47
N ASN A 12 -2.94 -6.97 -24.49
CA ASN A 12 -2.80 -7.96 -23.43
C ASN A 12 -3.44 -7.53 -22.08
N TYR A 13 -4.54 -6.79 -22.13
CA TYR A 13 -5.32 -6.45 -20.94
C TYR A 13 -6.81 -6.39 -21.24
N SER A 14 -7.61 -6.40 -20.20
CA SER A 14 -9.06 -6.21 -20.28
C SER A 14 -9.56 -5.34 -19.13
N SER A 15 -10.82 -4.92 -19.20
CA SER A 15 -11.46 -4.23 -18.08
C SER A 15 -11.58 -5.14 -16.86
N ARG A 16 -11.50 -4.57 -15.65
CA ARG A 16 -11.85 -5.26 -14.42
C ARG A 16 -13.36 -5.46 -14.22
N ASN A 17 -14.19 -4.90 -15.13
CA ASN A 17 -15.66 -4.99 -15.09
C ASN A 17 -16.22 -4.64 -13.69
N GLY A 18 -15.71 -3.57 -13.07
CA GLY A 18 -16.14 -3.12 -11.75
C GLY A 18 -15.58 -3.92 -10.56
N ASN A 19 -14.77 -4.96 -10.80
CA ASN A 19 -14.16 -5.69 -9.70
C ASN A 19 -13.05 -4.88 -9.03
N SER A 20 -13.07 -4.83 -7.70
CA SER A 20 -12.00 -4.27 -6.89
C SER A 20 -10.78 -5.19 -6.87
N ILE A 21 -9.60 -4.58 -6.69
CA ILE A 21 -8.36 -5.31 -6.46
C ILE A 21 -8.39 -5.89 -5.05
N LYS A 22 -8.32 -7.22 -4.95
CA LYS A 22 -8.37 -7.96 -3.68
C LYS A 22 -7.07 -8.70 -3.39
N TYR A 23 -6.34 -9.10 -4.44
CA TYR A 23 -5.17 -9.95 -4.33
C TYR A 23 -3.95 -9.32 -5.01
N ILE A 24 -2.77 -9.62 -4.49
CA ILE A 24 -1.49 -9.46 -5.18
C ILE A 24 -0.94 -10.86 -5.43
N THR A 25 -0.72 -11.19 -6.70
CA THR A 25 -0.30 -12.53 -7.14
C THR A 25 1.15 -12.51 -7.58
N LEU A 26 1.97 -13.32 -6.93
CA LEU A 26 3.40 -13.49 -7.25
C LEU A 26 3.59 -14.59 -8.28
N HIS A 27 4.43 -14.28 -9.27
CA HIS A 27 4.85 -15.17 -10.33
C HIS A 27 6.37 -15.14 -10.48
N TYR A 28 6.89 -15.98 -11.35
CA TYR A 28 8.24 -15.86 -11.89
C TYR A 28 8.19 -16.10 -13.39
N THR A 29 9.04 -15.42 -14.12
CA THR A 29 9.05 -15.49 -15.61
C THR A 29 9.47 -16.87 -16.12
N GLY A 30 10.33 -17.56 -15.38
CA GLY A 30 10.92 -18.83 -15.79
C GLY A 30 11.97 -18.70 -16.91
N ASN A 31 12.23 -17.49 -17.37
CA ASN A 31 13.21 -17.20 -18.44
C ASN A 31 14.60 -16.98 -17.83
N LYS A 32 15.61 -17.66 -18.38
CA LYS A 32 16.99 -17.51 -17.91
C LYS A 32 17.60 -16.19 -18.39
N GLY A 33 18.09 -15.38 -17.44
CA GLY A 33 18.81 -14.13 -17.75
C GLY A 33 17.93 -13.03 -18.32
N ASP A 34 16.64 -13.03 -18.04
CA ASP A 34 15.74 -11.99 -18.48
C ASP A 34 15.80 -10.75 -17.55
N THR A 35 15.29 -9.64 -18.05
CA THR A 35 15.14 -8.40 -17.28
C THR A 35 13.70 -7.94 -17.31
N ALA A 36 13.33 -7.13 -16.32
CA ALA A 36 12.01 -6.53 -16.26
C ALA A 36 11.72 -5.70 -17.53
N LYS A 37 12.73 -4.96 -18.00
CA LYS A 37 12.62 -4.18 -19.25
C LYS A 37 12.39 -5.06 -20.47
N ASN A 38 13.11 -6.18 -20.62
CA ASN A 38 12.93 -7.08 -21.77
C ASN A 38 11.52 -7.66 -21.82
N ASN A 39 10.96 -8.03 -20.67
CA ASN A 39 9.59 -8.53 -20.58
C ASN A 39 8.58 -7.45 -20.95
N VAL A 40 8.72 -6.24 -20.45
CA VAL A 40 7.84 -5.13 -20.78
C VAL A 40 7.92 -4.79 -22.27
N ASP A 41 9.12 -4.77 -22.86
CA ASP A 41 9.31 -4.54 -24.30
C ASP A 41 8.63 -5.64 -25.13
N TYR A 42 8.70 -6.89 -24.70
CA TYR A 42 8.04 -8.02 -25.36
C TYR A 42 6.50 -7.87 -25.37
N PHE A 43 5.91 -7.57 -24.23
CA PHE A 43 4.45 -7.39 -24.11
C PHE A 43 3.95 -6.09 -24.75
N TYR A 44 4.78 -5.07 -24.81
CA TYR A 44 4.48 -3.82 -25.52
C TYR A 44 4.45 -4.03 -27.04
N GLY A 45 5.25 -4.96 -27.57
CA GLY A 45 5.44 -5.19 -29.01
C GLY A 45 4.29 -5.91 -29.71
N GLY A 46 3.19 -6.26 -29.03
CA GLY A 46 2.02 -6.88 -29.67
C GLY A 46 1.20 -7.77 -28.76
N ASP A 47 0.17 -8.41 -29.34
CA ASP A 47 -0.64 -9.39 -28.63
C ASP A 47 0.16 -10.66 -28.31
N ARG A 48 0.16 -11.06 -27.04
CA ARG A 48 0.85 -12.25 -26.52
C ARG A 48 -0.11 -13.20 -25.80
N SER A 49 -1.40 -12.85 -25.75
CA SER A 49 -2.44 -13.60 -25.00
C SER A 49 -2.10 -13.85 -23.52
N ALA A 50 -1.19 -13.07 -22.98
CA ALA A 50 -0.72 -13.10 -21.59
C ALA A 50 -0.14 -11.74 -21.21
N SER A 51 -0.07 -11.44 -19.91
CA SER A 51 0.60 -10.24 -19.37
C SER A 51 0.74 -10.30 -17.86
N ALA A 52 1.49 -9.36 -17.31
CA ALA A 52 1.48 -9.02 -15.89
C ALA A 52 1.39 -7.50 -15.72
N HIS A 53 1.00 -7.05 -14.53
CA HIS A 53 1.00 -5.63 -14.24
C HIS A 53 2.43 -5.11 -14.08
N TYR A 54 3.26 -5.87 -13.37
CA TYR A 54 4.63 -5.49 -13.05
C TYR A 54 5.61 -6.61 -13.34
N PHE A 55 6.80 -6.19 -13.76
CA PHE A 55 7.99 -7.04 -13.89
C PHE A 55 9.09 -6.47 -12.99
N VAL A 56 9.79 -7.35 -12.29
CA VAL A 56 10.82 -6.98 -11.30
C VAL A 56 12.09 -7.77 -11.55
N ASP A 57 13.23 -7.09 -11.59
CA ASP A 57 14.55 -7.70 -11.63
C ASP A 57 15.47 -7.10 -10.55
N ASP A 58 16.77 -7.42 -10.59
CA ASP A 58 17.76 -6.94 -9.64
C ASP A 58 17.89 -5.41 -9.61
N ASN A 59 17.57 -4.73 -10.70
CA ASN A 59 17.94 -3.33 -10.91
C ASN A 59 16.75 -2.42 -11.22
N SER A 60 15.58 -3.00 -11.55
CA SER A 60 14.45 -2.24 -12.03
C SER A 60 13.08 -2.86 -11.67
N VAL A 61 12.09 -2.01 -11.61
CA VAL A 61 10.66 -2.34 -11.53
C VAL A 61 9.96 -1.65 -12.69
N TRP A 62 9.28 -2.41 -13.51
CA TRP A 62 8.56 -1.90 -14.67
C TRP A 62 7.07 -2.22 -14.60
N GLN A 63 6.22 -1.24 -14.91
CA GLN A 63 4.78 -1.42 -15.09
C GLN A 63 4.43 -1.56 -16.57
N SER A 64 3.71 -2.64 -16.92
CA SER A 64 3.27 -2.99 -18.27
C SER A 64 1.77 -2.83 -18.50
N VAL A 65 0.96 -3.01 -17.46
CA VAL A 65 -0.51 -2.87 -17.48
C VAL A 65 -0.92 -1.93 -16.37
N GLU A 66 -1.87 -1.03 -16.65
CA GLU A 66 -2.43 -0.13 -15.65
C GLU A 66 -3.17 -0.90 -14.56
N ASP A 67 -3.04 -0.48 -13.30
CA ASP A 67 -3.67 -1.15 -12.17
C ASP A 67 -5.20 -1.20 -12.25
N TYR A 68 -5.84 -0.22 -12.89
CA TYR A 68 -7.28 -0.20 -13.11
C TYR A 68 -7.75 -1.16 -14.22
N ASN A 69 -6.84 -1.72 -14.98
CA ASN A 69 -7.08 -2.79 -15.94
C ASN A 69 -6.74 -4.15 -15.33
N SER A 70 -7.09 -5.20 -16.05
CA SER A 70 -6.89 -6.60 -15.70
C SER A 70 -5.79 -7.18 -16.57
N ALA A 71 -4.62 -7.49 -16.04
CA ALA A 71 -3.61 -8.26 -16.74
C ALA A 71 -4.02 -9.74 -16.87
N TRP A 72 -3.51 -10.43 -17.88
CA TRP A 72 -3.86 -11.83 -18.16
C TRP A 72 -2.78 -12.79 -17.62
N ALA A 73 -2.80 -13.01 -16.31
CA ALA A 73 -1.75 -13.74 -15.59
C ALA A 73 -2.21 -15.02 -14.88
N VAL A 74 -3.49 -15.07 -14.47
CA VAL A 74 -4.07 -16.20 -13.67
C VAL A 74 -5.34 -16.78 -14.31
N GLY A 75 -5.55 -16.55 -15.60
CA GLY A 75 -6.74 -17.01 -16.32
C GLY A 75 -6.85 -18.53 -16.45
N ASP A 76 -5.74 -19.25 -16.36
CA ASP A 76 -5.66 -20.71 -16.38
C ASP A 76 -6.42 -21.37 -15.22
N GLY A 77 -6.54 -20.68 -14.08
CA GLY A 77 -7.33 -21.12 -12.93
C GLY A 77 -8.85 -21.02 -13.11
N LYS A 78 -9.32 -20.32 -14.15
CA LYS A 78 -10.76 -20.12 -14.46
C LYS A 78 -11.59 -19.62 -13.27
N GLY A 79 -10.95 -19.00 -12.27
CA GLY A 79 -11.59 -18.52 -11.04
C GLY A 79 -11.96 -19.61 -10.03
N ALA A 80 -11.52 -20.85 -10.21
CA ALA A 80 -11.86 -21.98 -9.34
C ALA A 80 -11.55 -21.77 -7.86
N TYR A 81 -10.57 -20.91 -7.56
CA TYR A 81 -10.13 -20.60 -6.19
C TYR A 81 -10.43 -19.14 -5.78
N GLY A 82 -11.33 -18.46 -6.49
CA GLY A 82 -11.74 -17.10 -6.18
C GLY A 82 -10.74 -16.02 -6.60
N ILE A 83 -9.56 -16.37 -7.12
CA ILE A 83 -8.54 -15.47 -7.63
C ILE A 83 -8.64 -15.43 -9.15
N THR A 84 -8.81 -14.23 -9.71
CA THR A 84 -9.02 -14.00 -11.15
C THR A 84 -8.15 -12.85 -11.63
N ASN A 85 -7.98 -12.73 -12.95
CA ASN A 85 -7.34 -11.57 -13.56
C ASN A 85 -8.02 -10.25 -13.14
N GLN A 86 -9.34 -10.26 -12.97
CA GLN A 86 -10.13 -9.05 -12.68
C GLN A 86 -9.98 -8.55 -11.23
N ASN A 87 -9.66 -9.44 -10.28
CA ASN A 87 -9.56 -9.06 -8.87
C ASN A 87 -8.13 -9.12 -8.30
N SER A 88 -7.13 -9.28 -9.17
CA SER A 88 -5.72 -9.36 -8.76
C SER A 88 -4.81 -8.37 -9.48
N ILE A 89 -3.69 -8.03 -8.85
CA ILE A 89 -2.49 -7.45 -9.46
C ILE A 89 -1.43 -8.55 -9.52
N SER A 90 -0.80 -8.70 -10.69
CA SER A 90 0.22 -9.73 -10.93
C SER A 90 1.61 -9.12 -11.01
N ILE A 91 2.57 -9.71 -10.31
CA ILE A 91 3.97 -9.33 -10.27
C ILE A 91 4.81 -10.51 -10.76
N GLU A 92 5.55 -10.34 -11.82
CA GLU A 92 6.50 -11.30 -12.38
C GLU A 92 7.92 -11.01 -11.91
N MET A 93 8.54 -11.95 -11.23
CA MET A 93 9.94 -11.89 -10.82
C MET A 93 10.83 -12.50 -11.91
N CYS A 94 11.76 -11.73 -12.41
CA CYS A 94 12.72 -12.17 -13.43
C CYS A 94 13.76 -13.13 -12.85
N CYS A 95 14.30 -13.98 -13.69
CA CYS A 95 15.31 -14.96 -13.31
C CYS A 95 16.71 -14.55 -13.79
N ASN A 96 17.72 -14.87 -12.99
CA ASN A 96 19.12 -14.74 -13.38
C ASN A 96 19.50 -15.75 -14.47
N SER A 97 20.76 -15.72 -14.92
CA SER A 97 21.28 -16.61 -15.97
C SER A 97 21.18 -18.11 -15.62
N SER A 98 21.08 -18.44 -14.35
CA SER A 98 20.84 -19.83 -13.89
C SER A 98 19.35 -20.21 -13.86
N GLY A 99 18.43 -19.29 -14.15
CA GLY A 99 16.99 -19.52 -14.10
C GLY A 99 16.40 -19.45 -12.68
N VAL A 100 17.08 -18.76 -11.79
CA VAL A 100 16.69 -18.62 -10.38
C VAL A 100 16.34 -17.15 -10.09
N ILE A 101 15.31 -16.91 -9.30
CA ILE A 101 15.02 -15.58 -8.74
C ILE A 101 16.12 -15.27 -7.72
N SER A 102 16.87 -14.20 -7.95
CA SER A 102 17.93 -13.75 -7.04
C SER A 102 17.33 -13.17 -5.74
N GLU A 103 18.12 -13.08 -4.69
CA GLU A 103 17.73 -12.41 -3.44
C GLU A 103 17.43 -10.92 -3.66
N LYS A 104 18.11 -10.28 -4.61
CA LYS A 104 17.90 -8.87 -4.92
C LYS A 104 16.58 -8.65 -5.65
N THR A 105 16.26 -9.48 -6.65
CA THR A 105 14.94 -9.49 -7.29
C THR A 105 13.83 -9.77 -6.26
N GLU A 106 14.01 -10.74 -5.37
CA GLU A 106 13.06 -11.05 -4.29
C GLU A 106 12.85 -9.84 -3.37
N THR A 107 13.94 -9.15 -2.99
CA THR A 107 13.87 -7.95 -2.15
C THR A 107 13.12 -6.81 -2.85
N ASN A 108 13.39 -6.57 -4.13
CA ASN A 108 12.69 -5.55 -4.91
C ASN A 108 11.19 -5.89 -5.08
N ALA A 109 10.86 -7.16 -5.28
CA ALA A 109 9.47 -7.63 -5.35
C ALA A 109 8.77 -7.46 -3.99
N LEU A 110 9.45 -7.74 -2.88
CA LEU A 110 8.94 -7.55 -1.53
C LEU A 110 8.57 -6.07 -1.29
N GLU A 111 9.43 -5.15 -1.68
CA GLU A 111 9.20 -3.70 -1.56
C GLU A 111 8.00 -3.25 -2.43
N LEU A 112 7.90 -3.77 -3.67
CA LEU A 112 6.75 -3.50 -4.53
C LEU A 112 5.44 -4.05 -3.93
N VAL A 113 5.46 -5.27 -3.38
CA VAL A 113 4.28 -5.86 -2.71
C VAL A 113 3.83 -4.98 -1.56
N LYS A 114 4.73 -4.51 -0.69
CA LYS A 114 4.39 -3.61 0.41
C LYS A 114 3.78 -2.30 -0.07
N TYR A 115 4.34 -1.70 -1.11
CA TYR A 115 3.77 -0.51 -1.74
C TYR A 115 2.33 -0.75 -2.21
N LEU A 116 2.09 -1.85 -2.94
CA LEU A 116 0.76 -2.19 -3.45
C LEU A 116 -0.23 -2.59 -2.35
N MET A 117 0.24 -3.27 -1.30
CA MET A 117 -0.56 -3.55 -0.10
C MET A 117 -1.08 -2.26 0.53
N SER A 118 -0.20 -1.28 0.70
CA SER A 118 -0.55 0.03 1.24
C SER A 118 -1.51 0.77 0.30
N LYS A 119 -1.19 0.83 -0.99
CA LYS A 119 -1.96 1.56 -2.00
C LYS A 119 -3.40 1.06 -2.13
N TYR A 120 -3.63 -0.25 -2.01
CA TYR A 120 -4.94 -0.88 -2.22
C TYR A 120 -5.56 -1.45 -0.95
N ASN A 121 -4.97 -1.19 0.21
CA ASN A 121 -5.41 -1.73 1.50
C ASN A 121 -5.55 -3.26 1.49
N ILE A 122 -4.55 -3.95 0.93
CA ILE A 122 -4.55 -5.42 0.78
C ILE A 122 -3.82 -6.02 1.99
N SER A 123 -4.49 -6.94 2.68
CA SER A 123 -3.90 -7.66 3.81
C SER A 123 -2.89 -8.73 3.35
N ILE A 124 -1.97 -9.11 4.24
CA ILE A 124 -0.98 -10.18 3.96
C ILE A 124 -1.63 -11.51 3.58
N SER A 125 -2.82 -11.82 4.10
CA SER A 125 -3.57 -13.03 3.72
C SER A 125 -3.89 -13.07 2.23
N ASN A 126 -4.03 -11.92 1.60
CA ASN A 126 -4.35 -11.76 0.19
C ASN A 126 -3.13 -11.59 -0.73
N ILE A 127 -1.93 -11.72 -0.17
CA ILE A 127 -0.71 -11.92 -0.97
C ILE A 127 -0.61 -13.40 -1.26
N VAL A 128 -0.69 -13.75 -2.53
CA VAL A 128 -0.90 -15.13 -2.99
C VAL A 128 0.08 -15.49 -4.12
N ARG A 129 0.22 -16.77 -4.38
CA ARG A 129 1.01 -17.30 -5.52
C ARG A 129 0.08 -17.53 -6.71
N HIS A 130 0.63 -17.63 -7.88
CA HIS A 130 -0.11 -18.21 -9.01
C HIS A 130 -0.64 -19.61 -8.68
N TYR A 131 0.13 -20.40 -7.92
CA TYR A 131 -0.32 -21.68 -7.39
C TYR A 131 -1.66 -21.62 -6.66
N ASP A 132 -1.92 -20.56 -5.92
CA ASP A 132 -3.16 -20.42 -5.17
C ASP A 132 -4.36 -20.15 -6.09
N ALA A 133 -4.12 -19.58 -7.29
CA ALA A 133 -5.16 -19.32 -8.29
C ALA A 133 -5.47 -20.50 -9.20
N SER A 134 -4.48 -21.37 -9.54
CA SER A 134 -4.64 -22.40 -10.57
C SER A 134 -4.00 -23.76 -10.25
N ARG A 135 -3.24 -23.87 -9.15
CA ARG A 135 -2.38 -25.01 -8.81
C ARG A 135 -1.14 -25.17 -9.70
N LYS A 136 -0.88 -24.25 -10.62
CA LYS A 136 0.40 -24.17 -11.34
C LYS A 136 1.53 -23.88 -10.35
N ILE A 137 2.64 -24.64 -10.39
CA ILE A 137 3.82 -24.38 -9.55
C ILE A 137 4.49 -23.09 -10.01
N CYS A 138 4.06 -21.96 -9.43
CA CYS A 138 4.53 -20.63 -9.72
C CYS A 138 4.25 -19.72 -8.49
N PRO A 139 5.27 -18.97 -8.00
CA PRO A 139 6.67 -19.02 -8.40
C PRO A 139 7.31 -20.40 -8.13
N ASN A 140 8.47 -20.67 -8.69
CA ASN A 140 9.18 -21.95 -8.54
C ASN A 140 9.83 -22.09 -7.14
N TRP A 141 9.01 -22.01 -6.10
CA TRP A 141 9.40 -22.06 -4.68
C TRP A 141 8.75 -23.22 -3.91
N SER A 142 8.33 -24.26 -4.64
CA SER A 142 7.60 -25.39 -4.03
C SER A 142 8.48 -26.36 -3.22
N ALA A 143 9.81 -26.24 -3.32
CA ALA A 143 10.72 -27.04 -2.52
C ALA A 143 10.49 -26.81 -1.02
N ASP A 144 10.78 -27.84 -0.21
CA ASP A 144 10.67 -27.81 1.25
C ASP A 144 9.32 -27.28 1.74
N ASN A 145 8.23 -27.80 1.17
CA ASN A 145 6.87 -27.39 1.48
C ASN A 145 6.64 -25.86 1.37
N TRP A 146 7.19 -25.24 0.34
CA TRP A 146 7.07 -23.79 0.12
C TRP A 146 7.80 -22.95 1.18
N SER A 147 8.87 -23.44 1.77
CA SER A 147 9.61 -22.72 2.83
C SER A 147 10.03 -21.31 2.42
N ARG A 148 10.51 -21.15 1.16
CA ARG A 148 10.89 -19.83 0.63
C ARG A 148 9.69 -18.87 0.53
N TRP A 149 8.52 -19.37 0.13
CA TRP A 149 7.29 -18.57 0.12
C TRP A 149 6.87 -18.15 1.54
N ILE A 150 6.96 -19.06 2.50
CA ILE A 150 6.65 -18.77 3.91
C ILE A 150 7.60 -17.69 4.42
N THR A 151 8.90 -17.80 4.12
CA THR A 151 9.91 -16.80 4.47
C THR A 151 9.62 -15.44 3.82
N PHE A 152 9.24 -15.42 2.54
CA PHE A 152 8.83 -14.19 1.84
C PHE A 152 7.63 -13.53 2.54
N LYS A 153 6.60 -14.30 2.89
CA LYS A 153 5.43 -13.78 3.63
C LYS A 153 5.79 -13.28 5.02
N ASN A 154 6.68 -13.96 5.73
CA ASN A 154 7.16 -13.51 7.04
C ASN A 154 7.90 -12.17 6.93
N LYS A 155 8.74 -11.99 5.92
CA LYS A 155 9.41 -10.71 5.63
C LYS A 155 8.43 -9.57 5.33
N LEU A 156 7.21 -9.83 4.86
CA LEU A 156 6.16 -8.82 4.77
C LEU A 156 5.66 -8.37 6.15
N ASN A 157 5.68 -9.26 7.15
CA ASN A 157 5.35 -8.94 8.54
C ASN A 157 6.52 -8.28 9.27
N GLU A 158 7.75 -8.78 9.07
CA GLU A 158 8.94 -8.33 9.82
C GLU A 158 9.33 -6.88 9.53
N THR A 159 8.99 -6.35 8.37
CA THR A 159 9.33 -4.97 8.00
C THR A 159 8.42 -3.91 8.59
N VAL A 160 7.49 -4.28 9.44
CA VAL A 160 6.85 -3.32 10.35
C VAL A 160 7.77 -3.00 11.54
N GLU A 161 8.79 -3.80 11.81
CA GLU A 161 9.62 -3.63 13.02
C GLU A 161 11.02 -3.06 12.81
N ILE A 162 11.65 -3.12 11.63
CA ILE A 162 13.06 -2.71 11.50
C ILE A 162 13.39 -2.05 10.16
N LYS A 163 13.16 -0.76 10.03
CA LYS A 163 14.05 0.20 9.34
C LYS A 163 13.76 1.60 9.84
N GLU A 164 14.56 2.02 10.77
CA GLU A 164 14.46 3.31 11.47
C GLU A 164 14.82 4.55 10.62
N GLU A 165 15.01 4.45 9.31
CA GLU A 165 15.47 5.59 8.51
C GLU A 165 14.78 5.84 7.17
N MET A 166 13.73 5.11 6.77
CA MET A 166 13.05 5.41 5.52
C MET A 166 11.52 5.41 5.65
N ASN A 167 10.98 6.61 5.50
CA ASN A 167 9.65 6.91 4.98
C ASN A 167 8.55 5.96 5.50
N TYR A 168 8.30 6.03 6.81
CA TYR A 168 7.11 5.39 7.35
C TYR A 168 5.91 5.88 6.58
N SER A 169 5.24 4.96 5.88
CA SER A 169 3.95 5.22 5.32
C SER A 169 3.13 5.96 6.37
N MET A 170 2.79 7.15 6.11
CA MET A 170 2.13 8.16 6.87
C MET A 170 0.86 7.70 7.57
N TYR A 171 0.30 6.59 7.17
CA TYR A 171 -0.88 5.98 7.79
C TYR A 171 -0.60 5.16 9.06
N VAL A 172 0.67 5.06 9.46
CA VAL A 172 1.06 4.26 10.63
C VAL A 172 1.41 5.14 11.82
N PHE A 173 2.02 6.30 11.58
CA PHE A 173 2.49 7.20 12.63
C PHE A 173 2.69 8.61 12.10
N SER A 174 2.27 9.62 12.86
CA SER A 174 2.52 11.04 12.60
C SER A 174 3.44 11.63 13.65
N LYS A 175 4.70 11.90 13.27
CA LYS A 175 5.71 12.50 14.16
C LYS A 175 5.23 13.84 14.73
N ASN A 176 4.73 14.71 13.85
CA ASN A 176 4.34 16.07 14.24
C ASN A 176 3.16 16.06 15.20
N TRP A 177 2.14 15.25 14.91
CA TRP A 177 0.99 15.10 15.80
C TRP A 177 1.37 14.43 17.13
N TYR A 178 2.18 13.38 17.11
CA TYR A 178 2.61 12.66 18.29
C TYR A 178 3.37 13.57 19.28
N LEU A 179 4.31 14.35 18.78
CA LEU A 179 5.03 15.33 19.58
C LEU A 179 4.14 16.48 20.06
N LYS A 180 3.17 16.92 19.25
CA LYS A 180 2.19 17.93 19.65
C LYS A 180 1.25 17.40 20.76
N ARG A 181 0.87 16.13 20.67
CA ARG A 181 -0.07 15.47 21.60
C ARG A 181 0.57 15.06 22.92
N TYR A 182 1.81 14.62 22.89
CA TYR A 182 2.52 14.05 24.03
C TYR A 182 3.76 14.89 24.37
N SER A 183 3.54 15.88 25.25
CA SER A 183 4.60 16.84 25.65
C SER A 183 5.76 16.20 26.39
N ASP A 184 5.53 15.09 27.10
CA ASP A 184 6.57 14.30 27.75
C ASP A 184 7.59 13.75 26.72
N ILE A 185 7.12 13.35 25.55
CA ILE A 185 7.99 12.86 24.46
C ILE A 185 8.64 14.04 23.73
N ALA A 186 7.91 15.13 23.50
CA ALA A 186 8.46 16.35 22.89
C ALA A 186 9.61 16.95 23.71
N ASN A 187 9.61 16.76 25.03
CA ASN A 187 10.66 17.22 25.95
C ASN A 187 11.69 16.13 26.31
N SER A 188 11.53 14.91 25.79
CA SER A 188 12.44 13.81 26.05
C SER A 188 13.78 13.99 25.34
N THR A 189 14.89 13.84 26.04
CA THR A 189 16.23 13.83 25.43
C THR A 189 16.50 12.56 24.62
N THR A 190 15.76 11.48 24.90
CA THR A 190 15.93 10.17 24.26
C THR A 190 15.02 9.97 23.06
N TYR A 191 13.76 10.46 23.12
CA TYR A 191 12.74 10.09 22.14
C TYR A 191 12.26 11.25 21.25
N LYS A 192 12.62 12.50 21.55
CA LYS A 192 12.20 13.66 20.76
C LYS A 192 12.56 13.55 19.29
N GLU A 193 13.78 13.09 18.99
CA GLU A 193 14.24 12.97 17.60
C GLU A 193 13.63 11.75 16.88
N ASN A 194 13.38 10.67 17.63
CA ASN A 194 12.71 9.46 17.13
C ASN A 194 11.50 9.08 18.01
N PRO A 195 10.38 9.81 17.93
CA PRO A 195 9.20 9.52 18.72
C PRO A 195 8.47 8.23 18.30
N TYR A 196 8.70 7.74 17.09
CA TYR A 196 8.19 6.45 16.67
C TYR A 196 8.79 5.30 17.47
N LYS A 197 10.08 5.37 17.81
CA LYS A 197 10.72 4.38 18.68
C LYS A 197 10.01 4.33 20.04
N HIS A 198 9.71 5.48 20.65
CA HIS A 198 8.91 5.51 21.86
C HIS A 198 7.55 4.85 21.68
N TYR A 199 6.85 5.17 20.58
CA TYR A 199 5.54 4.59 20.30
C TYR A 199 5.58 3.07 20.21
N VAL A 200 6.58 2.50 19.54
CA VAL A 200 6.75 1.05 19.41
C VAL A 200 7.12 0.39 20.74
N ASP A 201 8.09 0.97 21.46
CA ASP A 201 8.62 0.39 22.69
C ASP A 201 7.60 0.46 23.85
N TYR A 202 6.89 1.57 23.97
CA TYR A 202 6.02 1.88 25.11
C TYR A 202 4.62 2.37 24.72
N GLY A 203 4.53 3.33 23.78
CA GLY A 203 3.31 4.07 23.49
C GLY A 203 2.12 3.18 23.14
N LYS A 204 2.33 2.11 22.35
CA LYS A 204 1.28 1.13 22.05
C LYS A 204 0.71 0.48 23.30
N LYS A 205 1.58 0.10 24.25
CA LYS A 205 1.19 -0.54 25.51
C LYS A 205 0.51 0.45 26.45
N GLU A 206 0.88 1.73 26.35
CA GLU A 206 0.28 2.82 27.10
C GLU A 206 -1.04 3.33 26.49
N GLY A 207 -1.50 2.73 25.38
CA GLY A 207 -2.71 3.14 24.68
C GLY A 207 -2.59 4.50 23.97
N ARG A 208 -1.36 4.98 23.69
CA ARG A 208 -1.16 6.22 22.96
C ARG A 208 -1.54 6.04 21.49
N LEU A 209 -2.18 7.06 20.93
CA LEU A 209 -2.56 7.08 19.52
C LEU A 209 -1.35 7.46 18.65
N ALA A 210 -1.20 6.80 17.51
CA ALA A 210 -0.12 7.03 16.56
C ALA A 210 -0.43 8.17 15.56
N LEU A 211 -1.72 8.39 15.30
CA LEU A 211 -2.23 9.30 14.28
C LEU A 211 -3.29 10.23 14.87
N PRO A 212 -3.48 11.42 14.27
CA PRO A 212 -4.61 12.27 14.61
C PRO A 212 -5.94 11.62 14.20
N PRO A 213 -7.04 12.01 14.85
CA PRO A 213 -8.36 11.58 14.42
C PRO A 213 -8.68 12.15 13.03
N ILE A 214 -9.34 11.34 12.21
CA ILE A 214 -9.86 11.78 10.91
C ILE A 214 -11.32 12.22 11.16
N PRO A 215 -11.70 13.47 10.84
CA PRO A 215 -13.09 13.90 10.97
C PRO A 215 -14.03 13.06 10.09
N GLU A 216 -15.24 12.82 10.54
CA GLU A 216 -16.26 12.08 9.76
C GLU A 216 -16.57 12.76 8.42
N GLU A 217 -16.46 14.09 8.39
CA GLU A 217 -16.71 14.93 7.21
C GLU A 217 -15.53 14.98 6.25
N TYR A 218 -14.40 14.31 6.56
CA TYR A 218 -13.24 14.30 5.68
C TYR A 218 -13.60 13.72 4.31
N SER A 219 -13.25 14.46 3.28
CA SER A 219 -13.35 14.01 1.89
C SER A 219 -12.08 14.37 1.15
N GLU A 220 -11.45 13.39 0.53
CA GLU A 220 -10.22 13.57 -0.24
C GLU A 220 -10.36 14.69 -1.29
N GLY A 221 -11.45 14.66 -2.06
CA GLY A 221 -11.72 15.67 -3.09
C GLY A 221 -11.91 17.07 -2.50
N ALA A 222 -12.69 17.19 -1.42
CA ALA A 222 -12.90 18.49 -0.75
C ALA A 222 -11.60 19.00 -0.10
N TYR A 223 -10.83 18.10 0.51
CA TYR A 223 -9.56 18.45 1.12
C TYR A 223 -8.56 19.03 0.11
N LEU A 224 -8.39 18.38 -1.04
CA LEU A 224 -7.50 18.83 -2.11
C LEU A 224 -7.99 20.12 -2.77
N GLU A 225 -9.30 20.30 -2.91
CA GLU A 225 -9.88 21.55 -3.44
C GLU A 225 -9.68 22.75 -2.49
N LEU A 226 -9.84 22.51 -1.18
CA LEU A 226 -9.65 23.55 -0.15
C LEU A 226 -8.18 23.86 0.15
N ASN A 227 -7.26 22.97 -0.25
CA ASN A 227 -5.82 23.08 -0.04
C ASN A 227 -5.06 22.89 -1.37
N PRO A 228 -5.07 23.89 -2.29
CA PRO A 228 -4.46 23.75 -3.62
C PRO A 228 -2.96 23.50 -3.61
N ASP A 229 -2.26 23.95 -2.59
CA ASP A 229 -0.83 23.68 -2.35
C ASP A 229 -0.59 22.19 -2.07
N VAL A 230 -1.49 21.55 -1.30
CA VAL A 230 -1.47 20.12 -1.05
C VAL A 230 -1.79 19.35 -2.33
N ALA A 231 -2.80 19.77 -3.10
CA ALA A 231 -3.11 19.16 -4.38
C ALA A 231 -1.92 19.18 -5.35
N ALA A 232 -1.19 20.30 -5.39
CA ALA A 232 0.04 20.41 -6.18
C ALA A 232 1.17 19.50 -5.67
N ALA A 233 1.31 19.34 -4.36
CA ALA A 233 2.30 18.47 -3.73
C ALA A 233 1.97 16.99 -3.98
N VAL A 234 0.71 16.59 -3.94
CA VAL A 234 0.24 15.24 -4.32
C VAL A 234 0.53 14.98 -5.79
N LYS A 235 0.22 15.93 -6.68
CA LYS A 235 0.53 15.80 -8.12
C LYS A 235 2.03 15.65 -8.40
N LYS A 236 2.89 16.27 -7.59
CA LYS A 236 4.36 16.14 -7.68
C LYS A 236 4.88 14.85 -7.04
N GLY A 237 4.04 14.06 -6.37
CA GLY A 237 4.46 12.85 -5.65
C GLY A 237 5.14 13.13 -4.31
N THR A 238 5.05 14.35 -3.76
CA THR A 238 5.58 14.68 -2.42
C THR A 238 4.74 14.01 -1.34
N PHE A 239 3.44 13.93 -1.55
CA PHE A 239 2.49 13.15 -0.75
C PHE A 239 1.75 12.17 -1.65
N VAL A 240 1.37 11.02 -1.08
CA VAL A 240 0.63 9.99 -1.83
C VAL A 240 -0.82 10.42 -2.09
N SER A 241 -1.39 11.19 -1.16
CA SER A 241 -2.79 11.62 -1.19
C SER A 241 -3.01 12.81 -0.26
N GLY A 242 -4.19 13.42 -0.29
CA GLY A 242 -4.57 14.48 0.63
C GLY A 242 -4.69 13.97 2.06
N ILE A 243 -5.28 12.78 2.27
CA ILE A 243 -5.35 12.19 3.63
C ILE A 243 -3.97 11.94 4.21
N ASP A 244 -3.02 11.60 3.37
CA ASP A 244 -1.63 11.49 3.70
C ASP A 244 -1.07 12.78 4.27
N HIS A 245 -1.16 13.86 3.54
CA HIS A 245 -0.77 15.17 4.02
C HIS A 245 -1.52 15.55 5.31
N TYR A 246 -2.84 15.27 5.38
CA TYR A 246 -3.64 15.57 6.56
C TYR A 246 -3.10 14.90 7.82
N LEU A 247 -2.82 13.60 7.74
CA LEU A 247 -2.32 12.83 8.87
C LEU A 247 -0.91 13.25 9.31
N GLN A 248 -0.04 13.64 8.37
CA GLN A 248 1.32 14.07 8.70
C GLN A 248 1.39 15.50 9.22
N ASN A 249 0.73 16.42 8.55
CA ASN A 249 0.91 17.87 8.73
C ASN A 249 -0.42 18.58 8.90
N GLY A 250 -1.41 18.27 8.05
CA GLY A 250 -2.63 19.03 7.89
C GLY A 250 -3.45 19.20 9.17
N PHE A 251 -3.53 18.16 10.01
CA PHE A 251 -4.13 18.26 11.33
C PHE A 251 -3.39 19.30 12.22
N CYS A 252 -2.08 19.25 12.23
CA CYS A 252 -1.26 20.18 13.03
C CYS A 252 -1.28 21.60 12.48
N GLU A 253 -1.49 21.76 11.19
CA GLU A 253 -1.62 23.03 10.47
C GLU A 253 -3.05 23.58 10.50
N ASN A 254 -4.00 22.89 11.11
CA ASN A 254 -5.43 23.22 11.14
C ASN A 254 -6.03 23.41 9.73
N ARG A 255 -5.65 22.52 8.79
CA ARG A 255 -6.15 22.57 7.41
C ARG A 255 -7.65 22.25 7.35
N LYS A 256 -8.38 22.96 6.50
CA LYS A 256 -9.79 22.70 6.25
C LYS A 256 -9.99 21.35 5.57
N VAL A 257 -10.94 20.54 6.06
CA VAL A 257 -11.19 19.16 5.58
C VAL A 257 -12.50 19.01 4.81
N CYS A 258 -13.44 19.94 5.01
CA CYS A 258 -14.73 19.93 4.33
C CYS A 258 -15.18 21.36 3.99
N LYS A 259 -16.13 21.48 3.04
CA LYS A 259 -16.67 22.79 2.62
C LYS A 259 -17.65 23.40 3.64
N ASN A 260 -18.11 22.62 4.61
CA ASN A 260 -19.17 23.02 5.56
C ASN A 260 -18.64 23.41 6.95
N ASP A 261 -17.47 24.07 7.02
CA ASP A 261 -17.01 24.75 8.25
C ASP A 261 -17.83 26.03 8.54
N SER A 262 -19.15 25.98 8.34
CA SER A 262 -20.00 27.06 8.80
C SER A 262 -20.16 26.96 10.32
N LEU A 263 -20.21 28.09 11.00
CA LEU A 263 -20.47 28.18 12.45
C LEU A 263 -21.75 27.41 12.84
N GLU A 264 -22.72 27.31 11.93
CA GLU A 264 -23.96 26.54 12.09
C GLU A 264 -23.75 25.04 12.10
N ALA A 265 -22.88 24.48 11.23
CA ALA A 265 -22.56 23.06 11.23
C ALA A 265 -21.83 22.63 12.52
N ILE A 266 -20.95 23.49 13.01
CA ILE A 266 -20.24 23.27 14.29
C ILE A 266 -21.23 23.32 15.45
N LYS A 267 -22.13 24.30 15.49
CA LYS A 267 -23.19 24.41 16.52
C LYS A 267 -24.08 23.19 16.55
N LYS A 268 -24.56 22.75 15.38
CA LYS A 268 -25.40 21.56 15.25
C LYS A 268 -24.68 20.30 15.78
N ARG A 269 -23.38 20.18 15.48
CA ARG A 269 -22.58 19.04 15.95
C ARG A 269 -22.35 19.09 17.47
N CYS A 270 -22.15 20.26 18.04
CA CYS A 270 -22.09 20.43 19.50
C CYS A 270 -23.38 19.97 20.16
N GLU A 271 -24.54 20.39 19.65
CA GLU A 271 -25.86 20.00 20.16
C GLU A 271 -26.07 18.46 20.08
N GLU A 272 -25.70 17.82 18.97
CA GLU A 272 -25.77 16.36 18.81
C GLU A 272 -24.86 15.62 19.81
N LEU A 273 -23.67 16.14 20.11
CA LEU A 273 -22.76 15.57 21.08
C LEU A 273 -23.24 15.75 22.52
N GLU A 274 -23.86 16.88 22.85
CA GLU A 274 -24.47 17.13 24.15
C GLU A 274 -25.62 16.17 24.43
N ILE A 275 -26.48 15.91 23.42
CA ILE A 275 -27.55 14.91 23.51
C ILE A 275 -26.98 13.51 23.79
N LYS A 276 -25.97 13.09 23.03
CA LYS A 276 -25.32 11.78 23.23
C LYS A 276 -24.66 11.68 24.60
N LEU A 277 -24.09 12.76 25.10
CA LEU A 277 -23.48 12.79 26.43
C LEU A 277 -24.52 12.60 27.54
N GLU A 278 -25.70 13.23 27.41
CA GLU A 278 -26.80 13.05 28.34
C GLU A 278 -27.40 11.62 28.28
N GLU A 279 -27.47 11.01 27.09
CA GLU A 279 -27.88 9.61 26.95
C GLU A 279 -26.89 8.65 27.64
N ILE A 280 -25.59 8.88 27.50
CA ILE A 280 -24.56 8.07 28.15
C ILE A 280 -24.62 8.23 29.68
N LYS A 281 -24.84 9.44 30.19
CA LYS A 281 -25.00 9.68 31.63
C LYS A 281 -26.15 8.88 32.22
N LYS A 282 -27.29 8.84 31.53
CA LYS A 282 -28.50 8.06 31.96
C LYS A 282 -28.29 6.55 31.96
N ILE A 283 -27.27 6.04 31.25
CA ILE A 283 -26.95 4.60 31.21
C ILE A 283 -26.00 4.25 32.38
N ILE A 284 -25.24 5.23 32.88
CA ILE A 284 -24.23 5.04 33.95
C ILE A 284 -24.83 5.26 35.35
N GLU A 285 -25.93 6.03 35.47
CA GLU A 285 -26.73 6.18 36.69
C GLU A 285 -27.69 4.96 36.84
#